data_b5903313a2848187b75fa49df748f4d9
#
_entry.id   b5903313a2848187b75fa49df748f4d9
#
_cell.length_a   1.000
_cell.length_b   1.000
_cell.length_c   1.000
_cell.angle_alpha   90.00
_cell.angle_beta   90.00
_cell.angle_gamma   90.00
#
_symmetry.space_group_name_H-M   'P 1'
#
loop_
_entity.id
_entity.type
_entity.pdbx_description
1 polymer ?
#
loop_
_entity_poly.entity_id
_entity_poly.type
_entity_poly.pdbx_seq_one_letter_code
_entity_poly.pdbx_strand_id
1 'polypeptide(L)'
;MTQPRRLRCVMAQLNLVVGDVDGNTSRIVSAAAAARDQHEADVVLMPELAVSGYPPEDLLFHSGMRAQVSRSIERLRREVRGITLVAGYPEYSGTRIFNAAIVIRDGVVLANHRKACLPNYRVFDEKRYFTPGADPTVLELNGISTGVLVCEDIWDPEPAAQARAAGAEVLLVINASPYEVDKQTQRELKVGRPRVAETRIPLVFVNLVGGQDELVFDGNSFVMDSSGEVCFRAPAFTEGLYVVDLAVDSAGRVTPIPGEIVPLQGQEESVYGALVQGTRDYVDKHRFPGVVLGLSGGIDSALTLCIAVDALGADRVHAVAMPSRYTSQMSKDDAAWQAKQLHVKHSEISIEGMFEATLAALKEEFAGRQPDTAEENIQSRCRGVLLMGISNKTGRMLLTTGNKSEMAVGYATLYGDMAGGFAPIKDCSKLLVYRLAAWRNAQSPVIPSRVIERSPSAELRHDQKDTDSLPPYEILDPILEAFIEEDLSVDQIAARGFDRKTVGRILDLVKRNEYKRRQAPPGVRVSGRAFGRDWRYPITSGYKAH
;
A
#
# COMPACT_ATOMS: atom_id res chain seq x y z
N MET A 1 -43.62 -13.60 24.09
CA MET A 1 -42.82 -13.81 22.89
C MET A 1 -41.46 -13.19 23.17
N THR A 2 -40.41 -14.01 23.25
CA THR A 2 -39.03 -13.52 23.35
C THR A 2 -38.73 -12.72 22.09
N GLN A 3 -38.21 -11.50 22.24
CA GLN A 3 -37.73 -10.73 21.08
C GLN A 3 -36.74 -11.56 20.29
N PRO A 4 -36.80 -11.54 18.96
CA PRO A 4 -35.82 -12.28 18.15
C PRO A 4 -34.41 -11.79 18.52
N ARG A 5 -33.48 -12.73 18.79
CA ARG A 5 -32.07 -12.41 19.05
C ARG A 5 -31.53 -11.68 17.83
N ARG A 6 -31.01 -10.48 18.03
CA ARG A 6 -30.41 -9.65 16.97
C ARG A 6 -29.16 -8.99 17.49
N LEU A 7 -28.13 -8.88 16.65
CA LEU A 7 -26.91 -8.16 16.95
C LEU A 7 -26.64 -7.18 15.81
N ARG A 8 -26.68 -5.90 16.10
CA ARG A 8 -26.29 -4.86 15.14
C ARG A 8 -24.82 -4.54 15.30
N CYS A 9 -24.05 -4.87 14.29
CA CYS A 9 -22.62 -4.65 14.23
C CYS A 9 -22.30 -3.42 13.37
N VAL A 10 -21.32 -2.62 13.79
CA VAL A 10 -20.70 -1.60 12.94
C VAL A 10 -19.25 -2.00 12.66
N MET A 11 -18.91 -2.13 11.39
CA MET A 11 -17.52 -2.25 10.92
C MET A 11 -16.95 -0.85 10.75
N ALA A 12 -15.96 -0.48 11.57
CA ALA A 12 -15.29 0.81 11.51
C ALA A 12 -14.03 0.70 10.62
N GLN A 13 -14.18 1.02 9.34
CA GLN A 13 -13.08 1.07 8.37
C GLN A 13 -12.38 2.42 8.49
N LEU A 14 -11.28 2.47 9.26
CA LEU A 14 -10.62 3.72 9.68
C LEU A 14 -9.20 3.82 9.11
N ASN A 15 -8.77 5.05 8.79
CA ASN A 15 -7.39 5.38 8.43
C ASN A 15 -6.64 5.85 9.68
N LEU A 16 -5.92 4.96 10.32
CA LEU A 16 -5.20 5.20 11.57
C LEU A 16 -3.72 5.51 11.31
N VAL A 17 -3.07 6.18 12.27
CA VAL A 17 -1.66 6.61 12.15
C VAL A 17 -0.80 5.78 13.08
N VAL A 18 0.24 5.14 12.55
CA VAL A 18 1.20 4.38 13.37
C VAL A 18 1.89 5.30 14.37
N GLY A 19 1.89 4.88 15.65
CA GLY A 19 2.52 5.62 16.74
C GLY A 19 1.69 6.74 17.34
N ASP A 20 0.63 7.22 16.70
CA ASP A 20 -0.29 8.22 17.26
C ASP A 20 -1.36 7.58 18.15
N VAL A 21 -0.91 6.97 19.26
CA VAL A 21 -1.79 6.22 20.17
C VAL A 21 -2.95 7.08 20.71
N ASP A 22 -2.68 8.33 21.08
CA ASP A 22 -3.71 9.22 21.64
C ASP A 22 -4.70 9.69 20.56
N GLY A 23 -4.23 10.00 19.35
CA GLY A 23 -5.07 10.35 18.21
C GLY A 23 -5.93 9.17 17.76
N ASN A 24 -5.34 7.99 17.61
CA ASN A 24 -6.09 6.76 17.29
C ASN A 24 -7.15 6.44 18.35
N THR A 25 -6.80 6.57 19.65
CA THR A 25 -7.76 6.37 20.75
C THR A 25 -8.95 7.33 20.64
N SER A 26 -8.68 8.60 20.32
CA SER A 26 -9.74 9.60 20.15
C SER A 26 -10.66 9.24 18.98
N ARG A 27 -10.10 8.75 17.86
CA ARG A 27 -10.87 8.26 16.71
C ARG A 27 -11.72 7.03 17.06
N ILE A 28 -11.17 6.08 17.82
CA ILE A 28 -11.89 4.89 18.30
C ILE A 28 -13.07 5.30 19.17
N VAL A 29 -12.87 6.20 20.14
CA VAL A 29 -13.95 6.71 21.02
C VAL A 29 -15.04 7.41 20.20
N SER A 30 -14.64 8.27 19.25
CA SER A 30 -15.60 8.98 18.39
C SER A 30 -16.39 8.02 17.49
N ALA A 31 -15.72 7.01 16.91
CA ALA A 31 -16.37 5.99 16.08
C ALA A 31 -17.35 5.13 16.92
N ALA A 32 -16.97 4.76 18.15
CA ALA A 32 -17.85 4.03 19.06
C ALA A 32 -19.10 4.85 19.46
N ALA A 33 -18.92 6.14 19.75
CA ALA A 33 -20.03 7.03 20.03
C ALA A 33 -20.96 7.19 18.82
N ALA A 34 -20.42 7.40 17.62
CA ALA A 34 -21.21 7.49 16.40
C ALA A 34 -21.95 6.18 16.08
N ALA A 35 -21.28 5.03 16.25
CA ALA A 35 -21.91 3.71 16.07
C ALA A 35 -23.11 3.53 17.02
N ARG A 36 -22.98 3.94 18.27
CA ARG A 36 -24.07 3.90 19.26
C ARG A 36 -25.19 4.88 18.93
N ASP A 37 -24.85 6.16 18.73
CA ASP A 37 -25.83 7.26 18.72
C ASP A 37 -26.51 7.46 17.37
N GLN A 38 -25.82 7.16 16.26
CA GLN A 38 -26.32 7.36 14.90
C GLN A 38 -26.79 6.06 14.25
N HIS A 39 -26.23 4.93 14.67
CA HIS A 39 -26.53 3.62 14.07
C HIS A 39 -27.21 2.64 15.04
N GLU A 40 -27.41 3.02 16.30
CA GLU A 40 -28.03 2.15 17.34
C GLU A 40 -27.32 0.79 17.43
N ALA A 41 -26.00 0.79 17.31
CA ALA A 41 -25.22 -0.44 17.26
C ALA A 41 -25.03 -1.06 18.64
N ASP A 42 -25.07 -2.39 18.70
CA ASP A 42 -24.76 -3.19 19.89
C ASP A 42 -23.25 -3.38 20.05
N VAL A 43 -22.53 -3.50 18.92
CA VAL A 43 -21.09 -3.72 18.87
C VAL A 43 -20.46 -2.92 17.73
N VAL A 44 -19.26 -2.38 17.97
CA VAL A 44 -18.41 -1.76 16.97
C VAL A 44 -17.07 -2.50 16.89
N LEU A 45 -16.67 -2.83 15.68
CA LEU A 45 -15.42 -3.53 15.37
C LEU A 45 -14.41 -2.54 14.80
N MET A 46 -13.27 -2.39 15.47
CA MET A 46 -12.12 -1.63 15.00
C MET A 46 -11.14 -2.55 14.28
N PRO A 47 -10.26 -2.03 13.41
CA PRO A 47 -9.23 -2.83 12.76
C PRO A 47 -8.22 -3.46 13.74
N GLU A 48 -7.42 -4.39 13.24
CA GLU A 48 -6.25 -4.96 13.91
C GLU A 48 -5.28 -3.84 14.31
N LEU A 49 -4.71 -3.95 15.54
CA LEU A 49 -3.79 -2.97 16.13
C LEU A 49 -4.26 -1.50 16.02
N ALA A 50 -5.58 -1.27 16.05
CA ALA A 50 -6.17 0.07 15.89
C ALA A 50 -5.61 1.09 16.88
N VAL A 51 -5.24 0.69 18.08
CA VAL A 51 -4.69 1.60 19.10
C VAL A 51 -3.30 2.11 18.71
N SER A 52 -2.42 1.24 18.21
CA SER A 52 -1.04 1.61 17.81
C SER A 52 -0.91 2.07 16.37
N GLY A 53 -1.90 1.78 15.52
CA GLY A 53 -1.75 1.72 14.07
C GLY A 53 -0.98 0.47 13.64
N TYR A 54 -1.06 0.09 12.34
CA TYR A 54 -0.41 -1.09 11.78
C TYR A 54 0.47 -0.71 10.57
N PRO A 55 1.71 -1.23 10.46
CA PRO A 55 2.46 -2.03 11.45
C PRO A 55 3.31 -1.15 12.39
N PRO A 56 3.24 -1.36 13.71
CA PRO A 56 3.95 -0.52 14.68
C PRO A 56 5.46 -0.82 14.78
N GLU A 57 5.92 -1.97 14.29
CA GLU A 57 7.33 -2.36 14.17
C GLU A 57 8.12 -2.22 15.50
N ASP A 58 9.37 -1.75 15.41
CA ASP A 58 10.27 -1.57 16.57
C ASP A 58 9.75 -0.55 17.60
N LEU A 59 8.70 0.24 17.29
CA LEU A 59 8.03 1.07 18.29
C LEU A 59 7.50 0.25 19.47
N LEU A 60 7.16 -1.02 19.23
CA LEU A 60 6.68 -1.95 20.26
C LEU A 60 7.69 -2.17 21.38
N PHE A 61 8.98 -2.03 21.14
CA PHE A 61 10.04 -2.20 22.15
C PHE A 61 10.24 -0.97 23.04
N HIS A 62 9.67 0.18 22.65
CA HIS A 62 9.81 1.39 23.44
C HIS A 62 8.90 1.39 24.67
N SER A 63 9.47 1.66 25.84
CA SER A 63 8.71 1.79 27.09
C SER A 63 7.64 2.89 27.04
N GLY A 64 7.89 3.96 26.27
CA GLY A 64 6.93 5.02 26.01
C GLY A 64 5.69 4.53 25.27
N MET A 65 5.84 3.68 24.26
CA MET A 65 4.73 3.04 23.54
C MET A 65 3.89 2.19 24.49
N ARG A 66 4.54 1.34 25.29
CA ARG A 66 3.85 0.52 26.31
C ARG A 66 3.01 1.37 27.26
N ALA A 67 3.58 2.46 27.78
CA ALA A 67 2.87 3.37 28.69
C ALA A 67 1.67 4.08 28.00
N GLN A 68 1.83 4.51 26.74
CA GLN A 68 0.75 5.12 25.96
C GLN A 68 -0.39 4.14 25.72
N VAL A 69 -0.08 2.92 25.26
CA VAL A 69 -1.09 1.87 25.05
C VAL A 69 -1.85 1.55 26.34
N SER A 70 -1.15 1.42 27.48
CA SER A 70 -1.83 1.17 28.76
C SER A 70 -2.81 2.29 29.13
N ARG A 71 -2.41 3.57 28.96
CA ARG A 71 -3.32 4.72 29.18
C ARG A 71 -4.49 4.73 28.21
N SER A 72 -4.23 4.34 26.95
CA SER A 72 -5.28 4.25 25.93
C SER A 72 -6.35 3.22 26.34
N ILE A 73 -5.96 2.02 26.76
CA ILE A 73 -6.91 1.00 27.20
C ILE A 73 -7.74 1.49 28.38
N GLU A 74 -7.13 2.15 29.37
CA GLU A 74 -7.88 2.74 30.50
C GLU A 74 -8.81 3.86 30.04
N ARG A 75 -8.41 4.67 29.05
CA ARG A 75 -9.27 5.68 28.44
C ARG A 75 -10.47 5.06 27.71
N LEU A 76 -10.24 4.02 26.90
CA LEU A 76 -11.32 3.29 26.21
C LEU A 76 -12.31 2.68 27.24
N ARG A 77 -11.81 2.07 28.32
CA ARG A 77 -12.63 1.55 29.41
C ARG A 77 -13.47 2.62 30.10
N ARG A 78 -12.95 3.85 30.21
CA ARG A 78 -13.68 4.97 30.84
C ARG A 78 -14.68 5.64 29.91
N GLU A 79 -14.34 5.83 28.63
CA GLU A 79 -15.07 6.70 27.70
C GLU A 79 -16.05 5.95 26.81
N VAL A 80 -15.82 4.67 26.48
CA VAL A 80 -16.78 3.88 25.71
C VAL A 80 -17.89 3.36 26.63
N ARG A 81 -19.12 3.78 26.35
CA ARG A 81 -20.31 3.46 27.14
C ARG A 81 -21.49 3.13 26.23
N GLY A 82 -22.38 2.22 26.69
CA GLY A 82 -23.63 1.88 26.02
C GLY A 82 -23.45 1.08 24.72
N ILE A 83 -22.24 0.63 24.41
CA ILE A 83 -21.91 -0.18 23.23
C ILE A 83 -20.75 -1.12 23.57
N THR A 84 -20.69 -2.28 22.92
CA THR A 84 -19.54 -3.16 23.01
C THR A 84 -18.49 -2.73 21.98
N LEU A 85 -17.25 -2.53 22.40
CA LEU A 85 -16.10 -2.23 21.55
C LEU A 85 -15.25 -3.48 21.39
N VAL A 86 -14.92 -3.85 20.16
CA VAL A 86 -13.85 -4.80 19.81
C VAL A 86 -12.74 -4.02 19.15
N ALA A 87 -11.55 -3.95 19.76
CA ALA A 87 -10.44 -3.13 19.23
C ALA A 87 -9.10 -3.87 19.27
N GLY A 88 -8.37 -3.79 18.15
CA GLY A 88 -7.01 -4.32 18.05
C GLY A 88 -6.01 -3.46 18.80
N TYR A 89 -5.08 -4.08 19.54
CA TYR A 89 -4.05 -3.38 20.29
C TYR A 89 -2.84 -4.29 20.59
N PRO A 90 -1.64 -3.74 20.82
CA PRO A 90 -0.51 -4.52 21.33
C PRO A 90 -0.67 -4.72 22.85
N GLU A 91 -0.90 -5.97 23.27
CA GLU A 91 -0.97 -6.31 24.69
C GLU A 91 0.42 -6.59 25.24
N TYR A 92 0.78 -5.92 26.33
CA TYR A 92 2.04 -6.15 27.06
C TYR A 92 1.81 -6.96 28.33
N SER A 93 2.32 -8.20 28.37
CA SER A 93 2.19 -9.11 29.51
C SER A 93 3.58 -9.60 29.97
N GLY A 94 4.09 -9.03 31.03
CA GLY A 94 5.48 -9.27 31.48
C GLY A 94 6.48 -8.83 30.41
N THR A 95 7.28 -9.77 29.91
CA THR A 95 8.26 -9.56 28.83
C THR A 95 7.69 -9.88 27.44
N ARG A 96 6.47 -10.42 27.36
CA ARG A 96 5.82 -10.81 26.10
C ARG A 96 4.92 -9.70 25.59
N ILE A 97 4.84 -9.60 24.26
CA ILE A 97 3.92 -8.73 23.55
C ILE A 97 3.01 -9.62 22.70
N PHE A 98 1.73 -9.30 22.65
CA PHE A 98 0.74 -10.02 21.84
C PHE A 98 0.05 -9.04 20.92
N ASN A 99 -0.22 -9.45 19.69
CA ASN A 99 -1.19 -8.81 18.83
C ASN A 99 -2.57 -9.28 19.31
N ALA A 100 -3.36 -8.40 19.87
CA ALA A 100 -4.57 -8.79 20.59
C ALA A 100 -5.79 -7.94 20.20
N ALA A 101 -6.97 -8.51 20.41
CA ALA A 101 -8.27 -7.84 20.31
C ALA A 101 -8.92 -7.81 21.71
N ILE A 102 -9.11 -6.60 22.25
CA ILE A 102 -9.82 -6.41 23.51
C ILE A 102 -11.31 -6.18 23.25
N VAL A 103 -12.15 -6.80 24.06
CA VAL A 103 -13.60 -6.58 24.06
C VAL A 103 -14.01 -5.85 25.33
N ILE A 104 -14.54 -4.64 25.18
CA ILE A 104 -14.91 -3.76 26.31
C ILE A 104 -16.37 -3.39 26.20
N ARG A 105 -17.09 -3.43 27.34
CA ARG A 105 -18.41 -2.84 27.48
C ARG A 105 -18.53 -2.16 28.84
N ASP A 106 -18.94 -0.90 28.85
CA ASP A 106 -19.24 -0.14 30.07
C ASP A 106 -18.15 -0.15 31.15
N GLY A 107 -16.86 -0.14 30.68
CA GLY A 107 -15.68 -0.17 31.55
C GLY A 107 -15.19 -1.56 31.94
N VAL A 108 -15.95 -2.60 31.61
CA VAL A 108 -15.56 -3.98 31.88
C VAL A 108 -14.90 -4.59 30.66
N VAL A 109 -13.76 -5.27 30.84
CA VAL A 109 -13.16 -6.12 29.82
C VAL A 109 -13.89 -7.46 29.83
N LEU A 110 -14.66 -7.72 28.77
CA LEU A 110 -15.45 -8.95 28.63
C LEU A 110 -14.58 -10.11 28.14
N ALA A 111 -13.64 -9.82 27.23
CA ALA A 111 -12.73 -10.81 26.66
C ALA A 111 -11.46 -10.13 26.14
N ASN A 112 -10.42 -10.93 25.92
CA ASN A 112 -9.18 -10.51 25.30
C ASN A 112 -8.64 -11.67 24.45
N HIS A 113 -8.75 -11.54 23.12
CA HIS A 113 -8.22 -12.51 22.17
C HIS A 113 -6.79 -12.18 21.82
N ARG A 114 -5.90 -13.16 21.83
CA ARG A 114 -4.52 -13.04 21.38
C ARG A 114 -4.37 -13.79 20.06
N LYS A 115 -3.93 -13.09 19.04
CA LYS A 115 -3.71 -13.64 17.68
C LYS A 115 -2.87 -14.91 17.75
N ALA A 116 -3.39 -16.01 17.22
CA ALA A 116 -2.74 -17.32 17.24
C ALA A 116 -1.75 -17.48 16.08
N CYS A 117 -2.09 -17.01 14.90
CA CYS A 117 -1.29 -17.14 13.69
C CYS A 117 -0.54 -15.85 13.39
N LEU A 118 0.79 -15.90 13.48
CA LEU A 118 1.68 -14.74 13.26
C LEU A 118 2.35 -14.86 11.89
N PRO A 119 1.97 -14.04 10.88
CA PRO A 119 2.61 -14.08 9.58
C PRO A 119 4.07 -13.62 9.65
N ASN A 120 4.95 -14.35 8.94
CA ASN A 120 6.38 -14.06 8.88
C ASN A 120 6.91 -14.33 7.47
N TYR A 121 6.25 -13.74 6.49
CA TYR A 121 6.56 -13.84 5.06
C TYR A 121 6.28 -12.51 4.37
N ARG A 122 6.95 -12.25 3.24
CA ARG A 122 6.84 -11.00 2.46
C ARG A 122 7.03 -9.76 3.36
N VAL A 123 6.02 -8.89 3.48
CA VAL A 123 6.06 -7.66 4.30
C VAL A 123 5.93 -7.91 5.80
N PHE A 124 5.52 -9.12 6.20
CA PHE A 124 5.22 -9.43 7.59
C PHE A 124 6.44 -9.96 8.34
N ASP A 125 6.68 -9.43 9.53
CA ASP A 125 7.70 -9.88 10.49
C ASP A 125 7.10 -10.03 11.91
N GLU A 126 5.83 -10.48 12.02
CA GLU A 126 5.14 -10.48 13.32
C GLU A 126 5.79 -11.39 14.37
N LYS A 127 6.44 -12.48 13.96
CA LYS A 127 7.19 -13.36 14.89
C LYS A 127 8.39 -12.69 15.57
N ARG A 128 8.87 -11.57 15.02
CA ARG A 128 9.91 -10.74 15.64
C ARG A 128 9.40 -10.01 16.88
N TYR A 129 8.14 -9.69 16.92
CA TYR A 129 7.54 -8.78 17.90
C TYR A 129 6.59 -9.50 18.85
N PHE A 130 5.77 -10.39 18.34
CA PHE A 130 4.65 -10.96 19.06
C PHE A 130 4.85 -12.42 19.45
N THR A 131 4.23 -12.77 20.58
CA THR A 131 4.05 -14.16 21.02
C THR A 131 2.68 -14.64 20.52
N PRO A 132 2.55 -15.87 19.98
CA PRO A 132 1.27 -16.39 19.55
C PRO A 132 0.33 -16.64 20.73
N GLY A 133 -0.97 -16.42 20.52
CA GLY A 133 -2.05 -16.87 21.39
C GLY A 133 -2.26 -18.40 21.27
N ALA A 134 -3.02 -18.98 22.20
CA ALA A 134 -3.29 -20.41 22.21
C ALA A 134 -4.79 -20.74 22.26
N ASP A 135 -5.61 -19.91 22.89
CA ASP A 135 -6.99 -20.24 23.22
C ASP A 135 -7.97 -19.50 22.32
N PRO A 136 -9.04 -20.17 21.82
CA PRO A 136 -10.11 -19.50 21.12
C PRO A 136 -10.88 -18.56 22.07
N THR A 137 -11.34 -17.44 21.55
CA THR A 137 -12.14 -16.48 22.30
C THR A 137 -13.56 -16.47 21.77
N VAL A 138 -14.49 -16.94 22.60
CA VAL A 138 -15.94 -16.92 22.30
C VAL A 138 -16.66 -16.27 23.47
N LEU A 139 -17.54 -15.33 23.17
CA LEU A 139 -18.35 -14.61 24.17
C LEU A 139 -19.75 -14.36 23.64
N GLU A 140 -20.69 -14.17 24.55
CA GLU A 140 -22.08 -13.87 24.21
C GLU A 140 -22.29 -12.36 24.04
N LEU A 141 -22.81 -11.93 22.89
CA LEU A 141 -23.25 -10.57 22.60
C LEU A 141 -24.72 -10.61 22.19
N ASN A 142 -25.59 -9.98 22.98
CA ASN A 142 -27.06 -9.98 22.79
C ASN A 142 -27.64 -11.39 22.52
N GLY A 143 -27.17 -12.40 23.25
CA GLY A 143 -27.62 -13.77 23.12
C GLY A 143 -27.08 -14.53 21.91
N ILE A 144 -26.09 -13.97 21.16
CA ILE A 144 -25.40 -14.61 20.05
C ILE A 144 -23.95 -14.91 20.48
N SER A 145 -23.55 -16.17 20.39
CA SER A 145 -22.16 -16.58 20.69
C SER A 145 -21.22 -16.15 19.56
N THR A 146 -20.34 -15.22 19.85
CA THR A 146 -19.44 -14.61 18.87
C THR A 146 -18.00 -15.06 19.07
N GLY A 147 -17.35 -15.58 18.03
CA GLY A 147 -15.92 -15.86 17.99
C GLY A 147 -15.15 -14.63 17.51
N VAL A 148 -14.06 -14.26 18.21
CA VAL A 148 -13.18 -13.15 17.82
C VAL A 148 -11.89 -13.70 17.25
N LEU A 149 -11.48 -13.19 16.07
CA LEU A 149 -10.24 -13.56 15.38
C LEU A 149 -9.50 -12.30 14.92
N VAL A 150 -8.17 -12.42 14.74
CA VAL A 150 -7.33 -11.32 14.25
C VAL A 150 -6.59 -11.75 12.98
N CYS A 151 -6.96 -11.16 11.86
CA CYS A 151 -6.29 -11.16 10.56
C CYS A 151 -5.82 -12.56 10.10
N GLU A 152 -4.54 -12.92 10.31
CA GLU A 152 -3.98 -14.21 9.87
C GLU A 152 -4.69 -15.42 10.47
N ASP A 153 -5.39 -15.28 11.61
CA ASP A 153 -6.18 -16.36 12.20
C ASP A 153 -7.26 -16.89 11.25
N ILE A 154 -7.78 -16.07 10.34
CA ILE A 154 -8.79 -16.53 9.35
C ILE A 154 -8.15 -17.18 8.12
N TRP A 155 -6.85 -16.93 7.85
CA TRP A 155 -6.14 -17.55 6.74
C TRP A 155 -5.81 -19.01 7.03
N ASP A 156 -5.56 -19.35 8.31
CA ASP A 156 -5.38 -20.71 8.78
C ASP A 156 -6.75 -21.33 9.17
N PRO A 157 -7.02 -22.61 8.85
CA PRO A 157 -8.27 -23.27 9.21
C PRO A 157 -8.48 -23.46 10.71
N GLU A 158 -7.40 -23.64 11.48
CA GLU A 158 -7.47 -24.09 12.88
C GLU A 158 -8.14 -23.10 13.82
N PRO A 159 -7.83 -21.77 13.84
CA PRO A 159 -8.47 -20.84 14.77
C PRO A 159 -9.98 -20.72 14.58
N ALA A 160 -10.45 -20.70 13.33
CA ALA A 160 -11.88 -20.66 13.02
C ALA A 160 -12.60 -21.94 13.46
N ALA A 161 -11.98 -23.12 13.25
CA ALA A 161 -12.52 -24.40 13.70
C ALA A 161 -12.57 -24.48 15.23
N GLN A 162 -11.53 -24.01 15.93
CA GLN A 162 -11.51 -23.95 17.40
C GLN A 162 -12.60 -23.01 17.94
N ALA A 163 -12.78 -21.82 17.37
CA ALA A 163 -13.85 -20.93 17.75
C ALA A 163 -15.25 -21.58 17.55
N ARG A 164 -15.45 -22.27 16.43
CA ARG A 164 -16.68 -23.03 16.17
C ARG A 164 -16.89 -24.14 17.19
N ALA A 165 -15.87 -24.91 17.51
CA ALA A 165 -15.91 -25.98 18.50
C ALA A 165 -16.21 -25.43 19.92
N ALA A 166 -15.75 -24.23 20.23
CA ALA A 166 -16.04 -23.51 21.47
C ALA A 166 -17.47 -22.89 21.49
N GLY A 167 -18.26 -23.08 20.45
CA GLY A 167 -19.67 -22.68 20.41
C GLY A 167 -19.97 -21.39 19.66
N ALA A 168 -19.02 -20.81 18.92
CA ALA A 168 -19.27 -19.61 18.11
C ALA A 168 -20.38 -19.85 17.07
N GLU A 169 -21.30 -18.92 16.94
CA GLU A 169 -22.38 -18.85 15.96
C GLU A 169 -22.08 -17.86 14.81
N VAL A 170 -21.09 -16.98 15.02
CA VAL A 170 -20.56 -16.01 14.03
C VAL A 170 -19.09 -15.71 14.34
N LEU A 171 -18.29 -15.41 13.31
CA LEU A 171 -16.91 -14.95 13.46
C LEU A 171 -16.83 -13.44 13.23
N LEU A 172 -16.25 -12.72 14.20
CA LEU A 172 -15.89 -11.30 14.08
C LEU A 172 -14.39 -11.22 13.89
N VAL A 173 -13.95 -10.78 12.71
CA VAL A 173 -12.53 -10.79 12.32
C VAL A 173 -12.05 -9.37 12.08
N ILE A 174 -11.10 -8.92 12.89
CA ILE A 174 -10.48 -7.60 12.75
C ILE A 174 -9.16 -7.72 11.99
N ASN A 175 -8.95 -6.85 10.99
CA ASN A 175 -7.83 -6.99 10.06
C ASN A 175 -7.10 -5.68 9.81
N ALA A 176 -5.80 -5.82 9.50
CA ALA A 176 -4.97 -4.85 8.80
C ALA A 176 -4.28 -5.57 7.63
N SER A 177 -5.10 -6.13 6.75
CA SER A 177 -4.64 -6.87 5.57
C SER A 177 -4.26 -5.89 4.46
N PRO A 178 -2.96 -5.81 4.06
CA PRO A 178 -2.51 -4.84 3.07
C PRO A 178 -3.01 -5.17 1.67
N TYR A 179 -3.14 -4.12 0.88
CA TYR A 179 -3.48 -4.18 -0.53
C TYR A 179 -2.39 -4.88 -1.35
N GLU A 180 -2.83 -5.61 -2.33
CA GLU A 180 -2.10 -6.21 -3.43
C GLU A 180 -3.10 -6.39 -4.57
N VAL A 181 -2.67 -6.39 -5.82
CA VAL A 181 -3.56 -6.71 -6.96
C VAL A 181 -4.30 -8.02 -6.68
N ASP A 182 -5.61 -8.05 -6.92
CA ASP A 182 -6.52 -9.18 -6.68
C ASP A 182 -6.69 -9.63 -5.20
N LYS A 183 -6.15 -8.86 -4.24
CA LYS A 183 -6.19 -9.27 -2.82
C LYS A 183 -7.60 -9.43 -2.28
N GLN A 184 -8.55 -8.56 -2.67
CA GLN A 184 -9.93 -8.69 -2.20
C GLN A 184 -10.58 -9.98 -2.70
N THR A 185 -10.38 -10.35 -3.96
CA THR A 185 -10.82 -11.65 -4.50
C THR A 185 -10.22 -12.83 -3.72
N GLN A 186 -8.94 -12.72 -3.31
CA GLN A 186 -8.31 -13.75 -2.47
C GLN A 186 -8.96 -13.82 -1.08
N ARG A 187 -9.20 -12.66 -0.42
CA ARG A 187 -9.86 -12.60 0.90
C ARG A 187 -11.23 -13.27 0.86
N GLU A 188 -12.02 -13.01 -0.17
CA GLU A 188 -13.37 -13.57 -0.29
C GLU A 188 -13.37 -15.04 -0.73
N LEU A 189 -12.70 -15.35 -1.85
CA LEU A 189 -12.82 -16.68 -2.48
C LEU A 189 -11.82 -17.71 -1.95
N LYS A 190 -10.59 -17.28 -1.55
CA LYS A 190 -9.56 -18.23 -1.10
C LYS A 190 -9.46 -18.33 0.42
N VAL A 191 -10.05 -17.37 1.16
CA VAL A 191 -10.01 -17.33 2.62
C VAL A 191 -11.39 -17.42 3.22
N GLY A 192 -12.25 -16.42 3.05
CA GLY A 192 -13.56 -16.35 3.68
C GLY A 192 -14.45 -17.54 3.32
N ARG A 193 -14.62 -17.80 2.01
CA ARG A 193 -15.49 -18.89 1.53
C ARG A 193 -15.05 -20.28 2.05
N PRO A 194 -13.78 -20.71 2.01
CA PRO A 194 -13.35 -21.95 2.65
C PRO A 194 -13.60 -22.00 4.16
N ARG A 195 -13.31 -20.91 4.90
CA ARG A 195 -13.55 -20.87 6.35
C ARG A 195 -15.02 -21.03 6.70
N VAL A 196 -15.90 -20.33 5.97
CA VAL A 196 -17.35 -20.49 6.12
C VAL A 196 -17.81 -21.90 5.75
N ALA A 197 -17.28 -22.47 4.66
CA ALA A 197 -17.62 -23.84 4.26
C ALA A 197 -17.26 -24.89 5.32
N GLU A 198 -16.15 -24.71 6.03
CA GLU A 198 -15.69 -25.59 7.11
C GLU A 198 -16.49 -25.41 8.40
N THR A 199 -16.73 -24.17 8.80
CA THR A 199 -17.35 -23.84 10.09
C THR A 199 -18.87 -23.79 10.04
N ARG A 200 -19.45 -23.52 8.86
CA ARG A 200 -20.89 -23.34 8.64
C ARG A 200 -21.51 -22.18 9.44
N ILE A 201 -20.71 -21.17 9.78
CA ILE A 201 -21.16 -19.95 10.45
C ILE A 201 -20.77 -18.70 9.65
N PRO A 202 -21.54 -17.60 9.74
CA PRO A 202 -21.25 -16.37 9.02
C PRO A 202 -19.97 -15.71 9.51
N LEU A 203 -19.43 -14.82 8.67
CA LEU A 203 -18.18 -14.10 8.87
C LEU A 203 -18.40 -12.60 8.69
N VAL A 204 -18.02 -11.80 9.69
CA VAL A 204 -17.91 -10.33 9.61
C VAL A 204 -16.44 -9.96 9.57
N PHE A 205 -15.99 -9.36 8.47
CA PHE A 205 -14.58 -9.04 8.20
C PHE A 205 -14.41 -7.52 8.12
N VAL A 206 -13.85 -6.89 9.16
CA VAL A 206 -13.47 -5.48 9.12
C VAL A 206 -11.99 -5.34 8.76
N ASN A 207 -11.66 -4.40 7.86
CA ASN A 207 -10.29 -4.15 7.44
C ASN A 207 -9.91 -2.67 7.64
N LEU A 208 -8.62 -2.44 7.85
CA LEU A 208 -8.01 -1.10 7.87
C LEU A 208 -8.15 -0.44 6.48
N VAL A 209 -8.17 0.89 6.44
CA VAL A 209 -8.04 1.69 5.22
C VAL A 209 -6.93 2.72 5.39
N GLY A 210 -6.27 3.12 4.30
CA GLY A 210 -5.24 4.15 4.30
C GLY A 210 -3.85 3.66 3.91
N GLY A 211 -2.91 4.60 3.80
CA GLY A 211 -1.50 4.34 3.50
C GLY A 211 -0.62 4.44 4.75
N GLN A 212 0.37 3.56 4.85
CA GLN A 212 1.40 3.60 5.89
C GLN A 212 2.72 3.11 5.31
N ASP A 213 3.71 4.01 5.22
CA ASP A 213 4.99 3.74 4.57
C ASP A 213 4.80 3.27 3.11
N GLU A 214 5.24 2.07 2.77
CA GLU A 214 5.04 1.46 1.44
C GLU A 214 3.68 0.73 1.32
N LEU A 215 2.99 0.47 2.46
CA LEU A 215 1.76 -0.30 2.48
C LEU A 215 0.53 0.58 2.26
N VAL A 216 -0.44 0.04 1.56
CA VAL A 216 -1.79 0.58 1.45
C VAL A 216 -2.77 -0.46 1.95
N PHE A 217 -3.79 -0.02 2.67
CA PHE A 217 -4.93 -0.82 3.11
C PHE A 217 -6.16 -0.32 2.37
N ASP A 218 -6.82 -1.21 1.70
CA ASP A 218 -7.91 -0.87 0.78
C ASP A 218 -9.30 -0.87 1.44
N GLY A 219 -9.39 -1.23 2.72
CA GLY A 219 -10.68 -1.42 3.35
C GLY A 219 -11.39 -2.63 2.76
N ASN A 220 -12.42 -2.42 1.94
CA ASN A 220 -13.23 -3.51 1.38
C ASN A 220 -13.76 -4.47 2.44
N SER A 221 -14.12 -3.95 3.62
CA SER A 221 -14.73 -4.73 4.70
C SER A 221 -15.98 -5.44 4.18
N PHE A 222 -16.18 -6.69 4.55
CA PHE A 222 -17.27 -7.49 3.98
C PHE A 222 -17.90 -8.45 4.99
N VAL A 223 -19.08 -8.96 4.64
CA VAL A 223 -19.78 -9.99 5.40
C VAL A 223 -20.13 -11.15 4.47
N MET A 224 -19.93 -12.36 4.96
CA MET A 224 -20.39 -13.59 4.31
C MET A 224 -21.43 -14.29 5.15
N ASP A 225 -22.44 -14.81 4.50
CA ASP A 225 -23.42 -15.69 5.14
C ASP A 225 -22.87 -17.12 5.36
N SER A 226 -23.64 -17.97 6.00
CA SER A 226 -23.26 -19.37 6.28
C SER A 226 -23.14 -20.27 5.04
N SER A 227 -23.49 -19.78 3.85
CA SER A 227 -23.27 -20.46 2.58
C SER A 227 -21.94 -20.06 1.91
N GLY A 228 -21.28 -19.01 2.43
CA GLY A 228 -20.04 -18.46 1.87
C GLY A 228 -20.28 -17.42 0.78
N GLU A 229 -21.50 -16.91 0.65
CA GLU A 229 -21.80 -15.83 -0.27
C GLU A 229 -21.63 -14.46 0.43
N VAL A 230 -21.05 -13.50 -0.28
CA VAL A 230 -20.92 -12.13 0.21
C VAL A 230 -22.29 -11.48 0.22
N CYS A 231 -22.73 -11.02 1.37
CA CYS A 231 -24.02 -10.34 1.56
C CYS A 231 -23.88 -8.86 1.92
N PHE A 232 -22.67 -8.37 2.14
CA PHE A 232 -22.34 -6.96 2.31
C PHE A 232 -20.87 -6.72 1.87
N ARG A 233 -20.58 -5.59 1.24
CA ARG A 233 -19.22 -5.11 0.98
C ARG A 233 -19.14 -3.59 1.04
N ALA A 234 -18.26 -3.07 1.89
CA ALA A 234 -17.92 -1.66 1.98
C ALA A 234 -17.09 -1.19 0.76
N PRO A 235 -17.09 0.10 0.41
CA PRO A 235 -16.28 0.63 -0.68
C PRO A 235 -14.78 0.57 -0.36
N ALA A 236 -13.97 0.39 -1.41
CA ALA A 236 -12.52 0.47 -1.33
C ALA A 236 -12.05 1.91 -1.06
N PHE A 237 -10.91 2.06 -0.38
CA PHE A 237 -10.19 3.31 -0.12
C PHE A 237 -11.05 4.42 0.53
N THR A 238 -12.12 4.06 1.20
CA THR A 238 -13.06 5.00 1.81
C THR A 238 -13.22 4.73 3.29
N GLU A 239 -12.98 5.73 4.14
CA GLU A 239 -13.29 5.62 5.56
C GLU A 239 -14.80 5.61 5.79
N GLY A 240 -15.24 4.87 6.81
CA GLY A 240 -16.64 4.87 7.16
C GLY A 240 -17.02 3.91 8.30
N LEU A 241 -18.26 4.05 8.75
CA LEU A 241 -18.92 3.16 9.70
C LEU A 241 -20.01 2.40 8.94
N TYR A 242 -19.83 1.10 8.78
CA TYR A 242 -20.69 0.26 7.94
C TYR A 242 -21.52 -0.68 8.82
N VAL A 243 -22.84 -0.53 8.73
CA VAL A 243 -23.80 -1.27 9.57
C VAL A 243 -24.11 -2.63 8.96
N VAL A 244 -24.08 -3.65 9.80
CA VAL A 244 -24.50 -5.01 9.47
C VAL A 244 -25.38 -5.55 10.59
N ASP A 245 -26.55 -6.06 10.25
CA ASP A 245 -27.46 -6.71 11.17
C ASP A 245 -27.35 -8.23 11.08
N LEU A 246 -27.15 -8.87 12.21
CA LEU A 246 -27.20 -10.32 12.37
C LEU A 246 -28.49 -10.69 13.11
N ALA A 247 -29.26 -11.61 12.55
CA ALA A 247 -30.51 -12.09 13.15
C ALA A 247 -30.47 -13.61 13.32
N VAL A 248 -31.22 -14.12 14.29
CA VAL A 248 -31.39 -15.56 14.45
C VAL A 248 -32.65 -15.98 13.71
N ASP A 249 -32.47 -16.90 12.75
CA ASP A 249 -33.58 -17.46 11.95
C ASP A 249 -34.49 -18.40 12.77
N SER A 250 -35.55 -18.88 12.15
CA SER A 250 -36.52 -19.81 12.79
C SER A 250 -35.89 -21.17 13.14
N ALA A 251 -34.75 -21.52 12.56
CA ALA A 251 -34.00 -22.72 12.88
C ALA A 251 -32.93 -22.51 13.96
N GLY A 252 -32.89 -21.29 14.57
CA GLY A 252 -31.93 -20.93 15.60
C GLY A 252 -30.52 -20.60 15.08
N ARG A 253 -30.33 -20.36 13.76
CA ARG A 253 -29.04 -20.07 13.14
C ARG A 253 -28.87 -18.55 12.97
N VAL A 254 -27.66 -18.07 13.21
CA VAL A 254 -27.30 -16.68 12.94
C VAL A 254 -27.20 -16.46 11.43
N THR A 255 -27.90 -15.44 10.93
CA THR A 255 -27.94 -15.09 9.51
C THR A 255 -27.75 -13.58 9.37
N PRO A 256 -26.76 -13.11 8.58
CA PRO A 256 -26.64 -11.70 8.23
C PRO A 256 -27.84 -11.24 7.40
N ILE A 257 -28.37 -10.06 7.71
CA ILE A 257 -29.35 -9.40 6.84
C ILE A 257 -28.58 -8.78 5.67
N PRO A 258 -28.92 -9.13 4.40
CA PRO A 258 -28.21 -8.60 3.24
C PRO A 258 -28.26 -7.07 3.20
N GLY A 259 -27.12 -6.46 2.90
CA GLY A 259 -26.96 -5.03 2.72
C GLY A 259 -26.43 -4.69 1.32
N GLU A 260 -25.83 -3.51 1.19
CA GLU A 260 -25.20 -3.07 -0.06
C GLU A 260 -23.93 -3.90 -0.33
N ILE A 261 -23.79 -4.37 -1.55
CA ILE A 261 -22.58 -5.03 -2.02
C ILE A 261 -21.93 -4.11 -3.06
N VAL A 262 -20.99 -3.28 -2.62
CA VAL A 262 -20.24 -2.41 -3.55
C VAL A 262 -19.46 -3.29 -4.52
N PRO A 263 -19.58 -3.08 -5.85
CA PRO A 263 -18.85 -3.86 -6.84
C PRO A 263 -17.33 -3.78 -6.65
N LEU A 264 -16.63 -4.88 -6.95
CA LEU A 264 -15.16 -4.85 -7.00
C LEU A 264 -14.70 -3.96 -8.16
N GLN A 265 -13.68 -3.15 -7.89
CA GLN A 265 -13.05 -2.31 -8.90
C GLN A 265 -12.28 -3.16 -9.92
N GLY A 266 -12.19 -2.66 -11.15
CA GLY A 266 -11.27 -3.21 -12.16
C GLY A 266 -9.81 -3.05 -11.72
N GLN A 267 -8.91 -3.80 -12.34
CA GLN A 267 -7.49 -3.82 -11.94
C GLN A 267 -6.85 -2.42 -11.98
N GLU A 268 -7.01 -1.70 -13.09
CA GLU A 268 -6.43 -0.35 -13.25
C GLU A 268 -7.01 0.64 -12.24
N GLU A 269 -8.32 0.61 -12.02
CA GLU A 269 -9.01 1.45 -11.05
C GLU A 269 -8.50 1.19 -9.63
N SER A 270 -8.42 -0.07 -9.26
CA SER A 270 -7.97 -0.51 -7.93
C SER A 270 -6.50 -0.15 -7.67
N VAL A 271 -5.61 -0.42 -8.64
CA VAL A 271 -4.19 -0.04 -8.53
C VAL A 271 -4.05 1.47 -8.45
N TYR A 272 -4.73 2.22 -9.33
CA TYR A 272 -4.67 3.68 -9.32
C TYR A 272 -5.17 4.25 -7.98
N GLY A 273 -6.25 3.72 -7.45
CA GLY A 273 -6.77 4.06 -6.12
C GLY A 273 -5.74 3.84 -5.01
N ALA A 274 -5.01 2.72 -5.05
CA ALA A 274 -3.94 2.44 -4.10
C ALA A 274 -2.78 3.44 -4.21
N LEU A 275 -2.37 3.80 -5.45
CA LEU A 275 -1.31 4.79 -5.67
C LEU A 275 -1.71 6.19 -5.16
N VAL A 276 -2.95 6.59 -5.39
CA VAL A 276 -3.50 7.87 -4.88
C VAL A 276 -3.58 7.86 -3.37
N GLN A 277 -4.13 6.80 -2.76
CA GLN A 277 -4.27 6.70 -1.30
C GLN A 277 -2.90 6.67 -0.61
N GLY A 278 -1.95 5.85 -1.10
CA GLY A 278 -0.61 5.75 -0.53
C GLY A 278 0.15 7.08 -0.62
N THR A 279 0.06 7.77 -1.78
CA THR A 279 0.71 9.08 -1.97
C THR A 279 0.12 10.14 -1.06
N ARG A 280 -1.22 10.21 -0.96
CA ARG A 280 -1.92 11.15 -0.07
C ARG A 280 -1.48 10.98 1.37
N ASP A 281 -1.59 9.77 1.88
CA ASP A 281 -1.34 9.50 3.29
C ASP A 281 0.14 9.65 3.65
N TYR A 282 1.05 9.29 2.75
CA TYR A 282 2.48 9.50 2.99
C TYR A 282 2.80 10.98 3.16
N VAL A 283 2.25 11.85 2.30
CA VAL A 283 2.46 13.30 2.36
C VAL A 283 1.77 13.91 3.58
N ASP A 284 0.51 13.53 3.85
CA ASP A 284 -0.31 14.14 4.89
C ASP A 284 0.12 13.69 6.31
N LYS A 285 0.42 12.40 6.50
CA LYS A 285 0.90 11.87 7.79
C LYS A 285 2.27 12.43 8.16
N HIS A 286 3.12 12.76 7.18
CA HIS A 286 4.37 13.51 7.39
C HIS A 286 4.18 15.03 7.49
N ARG A 287 2.96 15.55 7.27
CA ARG A 287 2.61 16.98 7.34
C ARG A 287 3.37 17.85 6.33
N PHE A 288 3.72 17.29 5.16
CA PHE A 288 4.28 18.10 4.09
C PHE A 288 3.22 19.02 3.48
N PRO A 289 3.55 20.31 3.19
CA PRO A 289 2.59 21.25 2.62
C PRO A 289 2.16 20.88 1.19
N GLY A 290 2.88 19.99 0.53
CA GLY A 290 2.64 19.52 -0.82
C GLY A 290 3.87 18.86 -1.40
N VAL A 291 3.87 18.69 -2.73
CA VAL A 291 4.92 17.97 -3.44
C VAL A 291 5.52 18.79 -4.59
N VAL A 292 6.74 18.45 -4.97
CA VAL A 292 7.40 18.89 -6.20
C VAL A 292 7.84 17.66 -6.97
N LEU A 293 7.78 17.70 -8.32
CA LEU A 293 8.27 16.63 -9.18
C LEU A 293 8.85 17.18 -10.49
N GLY A 294 9.78 16.44 -11.08
CA GLY A 294 10.29 16.70 -12.41
C GLY A 294 9.25 16.27 -13.47
N LEU A 295 8.85 17.15 -14.35
CA LEU A 295 7.93 16.88 -15.46
C LEU A 295 8.70 16.90 -16.76
N SER A 296 9.08 15.70 -17.27
CA SER A 296 9.91 15.55 -18.46
C SER A 296 9.12 15.56 -19.76
N GLY A 297 7.79 15.43 -19.69
CA GLY A 297 6.93 15.13 -20.84
C GLY A 297 6.89 13.65 -21.22
N GLY A 298 7.55 12.75 -20.47
CA GLY A 298 7.44 11.29 -20.61
C GLY A 298 6.29 10.71 -19.80
N ILE A 299 5.89 9.47 -20.11
CA ILE A 299 4.71 8.79 -19.56
C ILE A 299 4.77 8.64 -18.04
N ASP A 300 5.94 8.31 -17.47
CA ASP A 300 6.11 8.07 -16.03
C ASP A 300 5.89 9.35 -15.23
N SER A 301 6.50 10.46 -15.66
CA SER A 301 6.29 11.77 -15.02
C SER A 301 4.87 12.28 -15.21
N ALA A 302 4.26 11.99 -16.36
CA ALA A 302 2.87 12.35 -16.65
C ALA A 302 1.89 11.61 -15.73
N LEU A 303 2.06 10.30 -15.55
CA LEU A 303 1.24 9.50 -14.63
C LEU A 303 1.46 9.93 -13.18
N THR A 304 2.72 10.12 -12.76
CA THR A 304 3.06 10.58 -11.41
C THR A 304 2.42 11.93 -11.08
N LEU A 305 2.39 12.85 -12.05
CA LEU A 305 1.70 14.13 -11.91
C LEU A 305 0.20 13.96 -11.69
N CYS A 306 -0.46 13.08 -12.46
CA CYS A 306 -1.87 12.77 -12.26
C CYS A 306 -2.15 12.21 -10.88
N ILE A 307 -1.36 11.22 -10.43
CA ILE A 307 -1.47 10.63 -9.09
C ILE A 307 -1.31 11.70 -8.01
N ALA A 308 -0.32 12.58 -8.15
CA ALA A 308 -0.07 13.64 -7.18
C ALA A 308 -1.24 14.63 -7.08
N VAL A 309 -1.83 15.00 -8.22
CA VAL A 309 -2.99 15.93 -8.25
C VAL A 309 -4.24 15.26 -7.68
N ASP A 310 -4.51 14.01 -8.06
CA ASP A 310 -5.68 13.28 -7.57
C ASP A 310 -5.54 12.94 -6.06
N ALA A 311 -4.31 12.83 -5.56
CA ALA A 311 -4.02 12.63 -4.14
C ALA A 311 -4.17 13.91 -3.30
N LEU A 312 -3.67 15.05 -3.78
CA LEU A 312 -3.42 16.24 -2.95
C LEU A 312 -4.18 17.49 -3.40
N GLY A 313 -4.73 17.48 -4.62
CA GLY A 313 -5.23 18.70 -5.28
C GLY A 313 -4.13 19.51 -5.95
N ALA A 314 -4.49 20.24 -7.00
CA ALA A 314 -3.57 20.98 -7.87
C ALA A 314 -2.71 22.03 -7.12
N ASP A 315 -3.28 22.72 -6.13
CA ASP A 315 -2.60 23.77 -5.35
C ASP A 315 -1.39 23.26 -4.55
N ARG A 316 -1.39 21.99 -4.21
CA ARG A 316 -0.33 21.34 -3.43
C ARG A 316 0.75 20.71 -4.32
N VAL A 317 0.63 20.78 -5.64
CA VAL A 317 1.56 20.16 -6.60
C VAL A 317 2.33 21.20 -7.39
N HIS A 318 3.66 21.04 -7.50
CA HIS A 318 4.53 21.89 -8.30
C HIS A 318 5.29 21.02 -9.31
N ALA A 319 4.99 21.17 -10.59
CA ALA A 319 5.66 20.51 -11.70
C ALA A 319 6.83 21.36 -12.23
N VAL A 320 7.99 20.77 -12.41
CA VAL A 320 9.20 21.48 -12.87
C VAL A 320 9.76 20.80 -14.11
N ALA A 321 9.69 21.48 -15.26
CA ALA A 321 10.40 21.07 -16.46
C ALA A 321 11.86 21.54 -16.40
N MET A 322 12.81 20.64 -16.72
CA MET A 322 14.24 20.94 -16.63
C MET A 322 14.96 20.52 -17.92
N PRO A 323 14.74 21.29 -19.01
CA PRO A 323 15.27 20.95 -20.32
C PRO A 323 16.81 21.09 -20.39
N SER A 324 17.41 20.24 -21.23
CA SER A 324 18.77 20.36 -21.74
C SER A 324 18.73 20.54 -23.26
N ARG A 325 19.91 20.66 -23.90
CA ARG A 325 20.07 20.69 -25.37
C ARG A 325 19.49 19.47 -26.09
N TYR A 326 19.31 18.36 -25.38
CA TYR A 326 18.79 17.10 -25.92
C TYR A 326 17.28 16.97 -25.77
N THR A 327 16.65 17.83 -24.97
CA THR A 327 15.20 17.77 -24.72
C THR A 327 14.44 18.27 -25.94
N SER A 328 13.59 17.41 -26.49
CA SER A 328 12.78 17.76 -27.67
C SER A 328 11.77 18.88 -27.38
N GLN A 329 11.43 19.68 -28.38
CA GLN A 329 10.39 20.70 -28.24
C GLN A 329 9.04 20.05 -27.91
N MET A 330 8.78 18.87 -28.50
CA MET A 330 7.55 18.11 -28.24
C MET A 330 7.42 17.76 -26.75
N SER A 331 8.48 17.30 -26.08
CA SER A 331 8.45 16.98 -24.64
C SER A 331 8.18 18.20 -23.77
N LYS A 332 8.74 19.37 -24.12
CA LYS A 332 8.45 20.64 -23.42
C LYS A 332 6.97 21.05 -23.59
N ASP A 333 6.45 20.96 -24.80
CA ASP A 333 5.06 21.32 -25.12
C ASP A 333 4.09 20.38 -24.39
N ASP A 334 4.38 19.07 -24.33
CA ASP A 334 3.57 18.09 -23.64
C ASP A 334 3.54 18.33 -22.13
N ALA A 335 4.70 18.61 -21.51
CA ALA A 335 4.79 18.94 -20.11
C ALA A 335 3.99 20.21 -19.75
N ALA A 336 4.19 21.28 -20.52
CA ALA A 336 3.47 22.53 -20.31
C ALA A 336 1.96 22.38 -20.51
N TRP A 337 1.54 21.64 -21.55
CA TRP A 337 0.12 21.38 -21.82
C TRP A 337 -0.52 20.60 -20.67
N GLN A 338 0.10 19.50 -20.21
CA GLN A 338 -0.44 18.69 -19.12
C GLN A 338 -0.53 19.48 -17.81
N ALA A 339 0.50 20.24 -17.45
CA ALA A 339 0.49 21.08 -16.27
C ALA A 339 -0.66 22.11 -16.29
N LYS A 340 -0.94 22.67 -17.47
CA LYS A 340 -2.06 23.59 -17.69
C LYS A 340 -3.40 22.89 -17.54
N GLN A 341 -3.57 21.68 -18.11
CA GLN A 341 -4.85 20.93 -17.99
C GLN A 341 -5.15 20.56 -16.54
N LEU A 342 -4.12 20.21 -15.78
CA LEU A 342 -4.24 19.87 -14.35
C LEU A 342 -4.22 21.09 -13.42
N HIS A 343 -4.12 22.31 -13.95
CA HIS A 343 -4.08 23.57 -13.20
C HIS A 343 -2.99 23.63 -12.12
N VAL A 344 -1.87 22.93 -12.30
CA VAL A 344 -0.78 22.92 -11.34
C VAL A 344 0.20 24.06 -11.58
N LYS A 345 0.91 24.47 -10.54
CA LYS A 345 2.06 25.35 -10.68
C LYS A 345 3.11 24.68 -11.57
N HIS A 346 3.51 25.36 -12.65
CA HIS A 346 4.54 24.89 -13.58
C HIS A 346 5.71 25.87 -13.65
N SER A 347 6.94 25.34 -13.62
CA SER A 347 8.17 26.11 -13.82
C SER A 347 9.05 25.43 -14.85
N GLU A 348 9.75 26.20 -15.66
CA GLU A 348 10.80 25.70 -16.57
C GLU A 348 12.15 26.26 -16.13
N ILE A 349 13.13 25.39 -15.88
CA ILE A 349 14.47 25.73 -15.43
C ILE A 349 15.49 24.92 -16.22
N SER A 350 16.20 25.57 -17.14
CA SER A 350 17.25 24.90 -17.93
C SER A 350 18.40 24.43 -17.05
N ILE A 351 18.85 23.17 -17.28
CA ILE A 351 20.05 22.63 -16.61
C ILE A 351 21.35 22.99 -17.33
N GLU A 352 21.28 23.66 -18.47
CA GLU A 352 22.40 23.81 -19.42
C GLU A 352 23.63 24.44 -18.74
N GLY A 353 23.46 25.53 -18.02
CA GLY A 353 24.57 26.22 -17.35
C GLY A 353 25.25 25.37 -16.28
N MET A 354 24.48 24.57 -15.51
CA MET A 354 25.03 23.64 -14.52
C MET A 354 25.76 22.49 -15.19
N PHE A 355 25.21 21.96 -16.25
CA PHE A 355 25.79 20.87 -17.02
C PHE A 355 27.14 21.29 -17.62
N GLU A 356 27.21 22.42 -18.31
CA GLU A 356 28.45 22.97 -18.90
C GLU A 356 29.51 23.28 -17.82
N ALA A 357 29.13 23.90 -16.70
CA ALA A 357 30.05 24.17 -15.61
C ALA A 357 30.65 22.88 -15.02
N THR A 358 29.80 21.85 -14.87
CA THR A 358 30.26 20.54 -14.37
C THR A 358 31.23 19.86 -15.34
N LEU A 359 30.93 19.86 -16.65
CA LEU A 359 31.84 19.32 -17.67
C LEU A 359 33.16 20.08 -17.72
N ALA A 360 33.11 21.42 -17.59
CA ALA A 360 34.32 22.24 -17.54
C ALA A 360 35.19 21.91 -16.32
N ALA A 361 34.59 21.70 -15.16
CA ALA A 361 35.30 21.32 -13.94
C ALA A 361 35.95 19.91 -14.04
N LEU A 362 35.30 18.99 -14.75
CA LEU A 362 35.78 17.60 -14.92
C LEU A 362 36.70 17.42 -16.17
N LYS A 363 37.03 18.48 -16.90
CA LYS A 363 37.74 18.42 -18.18
C LYS A 363 39.05 17.64 -18.10
N GLU A 364 39.84 17.84 -17.05
CA GLU A 364 41.12 17.17 -16.86
C GLU A 364 40.92 15.69 -16.52
N GLU A 365 39.96 15.36 -15.66
CA GLU A 365 39.64 13.98 -15.26
C GLU A 365 39.07 13.15 -16.43
N PHE A 366 38.40 13.80 -17.37
CA PHE A 366 37.82 13.17 -18.55
C PHE A 366 38.74 13.18 -19.76
N ALA A 367 39.94 13.74 -19.63
CA ALA A 367 40.88 13.86 -20.76
C ALA A 367 41.20 12.49 -21.39
N GLY A 368 41.09 12.43 -22.73
CA GLY A 368 41.35 11.21 -23.50
C GLY A 368 40.24 10.15 -23.48
N ARG A 369 39.08 10.42 -22.78
CA ARG A 369 37.90 9.54 -22.78
C ARG A 369 36.86 10.05 -23.77
N GLN A 370 36.11 9.13 -24.36
CA GLN A 370 34.94 9.48 -25.17
C GLN A 370 33.72 9.70 -24.26
N PRO A 371 32.81 10.59 -24.64
CA PRO A 371 31.51 10.74 -23.93
C PRO A 371 30.78 9.41 -23.82
N ASP A 372 30.24 9.14 -22.62
CA ASP A 372 29.49 7.92 -22.31
C ASP A 372 28.32 8.21 -21.33
N THR A 373 27.90 7.23 -20.57
CA THR A 373 26.86 7.37 -19.55
C THR A 373 27.24 8.33 -18.41
N ALA A 374 28.50 8.76 -18.30
CA ALA A 374 28.88 9.73 -17.26
C ALA A 374 28.22 11.09 -17.51
N GLU A 375 28.25 11.58 -18.76
CA GLU A 375 27.64 12.83 -19.16
C GLU A 375 26.11 12.77 -19.05
N GLU A 376 25.49 11.63 -19.41
CA GLU A 376 24.05 11.40 -19.22
C GLU A 376 23.67 11.49 -17.72
N ASN A 377 24.45 10.84 -16.87
CA ASN A 377 24.25 10.85 -15.41
C ASN A 377 24.49 12.23 -14.78
N ILE A 378 25.39 13.05 -15.30
CA ILE A 378 25.59 14.44 -14.85
C ILE A 378 24.32 15.25 -15.08
N GLN A 379 23.67 15.14 -16.25
CA GLN A 379 22.41 15.83 -16.51
C GLN A 379 21.32 15.43 -15.51
N SER A 380 21.17 14.12 -15.24
CA SER A 380 20.20 13.62 -14.26
C SER A 380 20.48 14.20 -12.84
N ARG A 381 21.77 14.26 -12.44
CA ARG A 381 22.17 14.86 -11.15
C ARG A 381 21.95 16.37 -11.09
N CYS A 382 22.19 17.11 -12.16
CA CYS A 382 21.82 18.53 -12.23
C CYS A 382 20.33 18.75 -11.95
N ARG A 383 19.46 17.91 -12.53
CA ARG A 383 18.03 17.93 -12.25
C ARG A 383 17.73 17.63 -10.79
N GLY A 384 18.37 16.61 -10.23
CA GLY A 384 18.24 16.25 -8.81
C GLY A 384 18.61 17.40 -7.87
N VAL A 385 19.71 18.13 -8.15
CA VAL A 385 20.13 19.30 -7.35
C VAL A 385 19.07 20.41 -7.39
N LEU A 386 18.53 20.73 -8.57
CA LEU A 386 17.50 21.76 -8.70
C LEU A 386 16.22 21.41 -7.95
N LEU A 387 15.73 20.18 -8.13
CA LEU A 387 14.52 19.69 -7.46
C LEU A 387 14.68 19.65 -5.94
N MET A 388 15.82 19.16 -5.43
CA MET A 388 16.11 19.14 -4.00
C MET A 388 16.26 20.56 -3.43
N GLY A 389 16.85 21.49 -4.20
CA GLY A 389 16.91 22.91 -3.83
C GLY A 389 15.51 23.52 -3.66
N ILE A 390 14.59 23.24 -4.59
CA ILE A 390 13.19 23.69 -4.50
C ILE A 390 12.49 23.02 -3.32
N SER A 391 12.65 21.71 -3.16
CA SER A 391 12.08 20.92 -2.06
C SER A 391 12.48 21.54 -0.71
N ASN A 392 13.77 21.72 -0.47
CA ASN A 392 14.29 22.28 0.78
C ASN A 392 13.81 23.71 1.04
N LYS A 393 13.72 24.54 0.00
CA LYS A 393 13.31 25.94 0.13
C LYS A 393 11.82 26.10 0.41
N THR A 394 11.00 25.19 -0.13
CA THR A 394 9.53 25.27 -0.04
C THR A 394 8.93 24.34 1.00
N GLY A 395 9.71 23.43 1.57
CA GLY A 395 9.25 22.39 2.47
C GLY A 395 8.43 21.30 1.77
N ARG A 396 8.28 21.33 0.44
CA ARG A 396 7.54 20.34 -0.35
C ARG A 396 8.35 19.06 -0.51
N MET A 397 7.69 17.90 -0.43
CA MET A 397 8.35 16.63 -0.67
C MET A 397 8.65 16.46 -2.17
N LEU A 398 9.84 15.98 -2.51
CA LEU A 398 10.19 15.60 -3.88
C LEU A 398 9.65 14.20 -4.17
N LEU A 399 8.81 14.07 -5.21
CA LEU A 399 8.38 12.77 -5.76
C LEU A 399 9.31 12.37 -6.90
N THR A 400 9.72 11.09 -6.91
CA THR A 400 10.42 10.48 -8.05
C THR A 400 9.44 9.82 -9.00
N THR A 401 9.86 9.61 -10.23
CA THR A 401 9.01 9.09 -11.31
C THR A 401 9.49 7.75 -11.86
N GLY A 402 10.45 7.09 -11.19
CA GLY A 402 10.98 5.79 -11.59
C GLY A 402 9.97 4.66 -11.37
N ASN A 403 9.84 3.75 -12.33
CA ASN A 403 8.95 2.59 -12.30
C ASN A 403 9.70 1.30 -11.92
N LYS A 404 8.97 0.20 -11.71
CA LYS A 404 9.51 -1.11 -11.28
C LYS A 404 10.51 -1.69 -12.29
N SER A 405 10.22 -1.58 -13.58
CA SER A 405 11.07 -2.16 -14.64
C SER A 405 12.43 -1.48 -14.71
N GLU A 406 12.46 -0.13 -14.66
CA GLU A 406 13.68 0.66 -14.60
C GLU A 406 14.50 0.37 -13.34
N MET A 407 13.83 0.34 -12.19
CA MET A 407 14.45 0.01 -10.90
C MET A 407 15.02 -1.41 -10.87
N ALA A 408 14.34 -2.37 -11.51
CA ALA A 408 14.79 -3.74 -11.57
C ALA A 408 16.15 -3.87 -12.28
N VAL A 409 16.26 -3.33 -13.49
CA VAL A 409 17.48 -3.44 -14.33
C VAL A 409 18.51 -2.36 -14.02
N GLY A 410 18.18 -1.39 -13.15
CA GLY A 410 19.07 -0.29 -12.78
C GLY A 410 19.19 0.81 -13.83
N TYR A 411 18.18 0.94 -14.71
CA TYR A 411 18.06 2.04 -15.67
C TYR A 411 17.60 3.32 -14.94
N ALA A 412 18.44 3.74 -14.00
CA ALA A 412 18.22 4.86 -13.10
C ALA A 412 19.56 5.40 -12.59
N THR A 413 19.62 6.69 -12.32
CA THR A 413 20.82 7.41 -11.89
C THR A 413 20.77 7.70 -10.40
N LEU A 414 21.74 7.14 -9.63
CA LEU A 414 21.92 7.50 -8.22
C LEU A 414 22.12 9.00 -8.06
N TYR A 415 21.37 9.59 -7.12
CA TYR A 415 21.39 11.02 -6.82
C TYR A 415 20.91 11.92 -7.97
N GLY A 416 20.33 11.32 -9.01
CA GLY A 416 19.70 12.02 -10.14
C GLY A 416 18.17 11.84 -10.09
N ASP A 417 17.63 11.05 -11.01
CA ASP A 417 16.20 10.71 -11.10
C ASP A 417 15.67 9.87 -9.93
N MET A 418 16.58 9.22 -9.18
CA MET A 418 16.27 8.52 -7.93
C MET A 418 16.21 9.46 -6.70
N ALA A 419 16.57 10.74 -6.85
CA ALA A 419 16.54 11.69 -5.74
C ALA A 419 15.10 12.08 -5.39
N GLY A 420 14.68 11.82 -4.17
CA GLY A 420 13.33 12.18 -3.69
C GLY A 420 12.98 11.53 -2.36
N GLY A 421 11.83 11.89 -1.82
CA GLY A 421 11.31 11.37 -0.55
C GLY A 421 10.27 10.25 -0.72
N PHE A 422 9.65 10.16 -1.91
CA PHE A 422 8.65 9.13 -2.20
C PHE A 422 8.55 8.83 -3.70
N ALA A 423 8.27 7.59 -4.05
CA ALA A 423 8.23 7.08 -5.42
C ALA A 423 6.86 6.43 -5.72
N PRO A 424 5.83 7.20 -6.11
CA PRO A 424 4.46 6.68 -6.26
C PRO A 424 4.33 5.44 -7.12
N ILE A 425 5.04 5.38 -8.27
CA ILE A 425 4.94 4.29 -9.26
C ILE A 425 6.09 3.27 -9.18
N LYS A 426 6.87 3.28 -8.08
CA LYS A 426 8.05 2.40 -7.88
C LYS A 426 7.76 0.92 -8.11
N ASP A 427 6.56 0.46 -7.78
CA ASP A 427 6.14 -0.95 -7.89
C ASP A 427 5.23 -1.22 -9.10
N CYS A 428 5.11 -0.27 -10.04
CA CYS A 428 4.40 -0.45 -11.29
C CYS A 428 5.39 -0.84 -12.40
N SER A 429 5.16 -1.95 -13.09
CA SER A 429 5.91 -2.28 -14.31
C SER A 429 5.64 -1.23 -15.40
N LYS A 430 6.50 -1.12 -16.40
CA LYS A 430 6.32 -0.15 -17.50
C LYS A 430 5.01 -0.37 -18.24
N LEU A 431 4.65 -1.62 -18.51
CA LEU A 431 3.37 -1.95 -19.15
C LEU A 431 2.19 -1.54 -18.29
N LEU A 432 2.28 -1.71 -16.97
CA LEU A 432 1.24 -1.24 -16.04
C LEU A 432 1.14 0.30 -16.03
N VAL A 433 2.26 1.02 -16.09
CA VAL A 433 2.27 2.49 -16.22
C VAL A 433 1.48 2.94 -17.44
N TYR A 434 1.67 2.32 -18.60
CA TYR A 434 0.89 2.61 -19.82
C TYR A 434 -0.60 2.35 -19.62
N ARG A 435 -0.97 1.20 -19.05
CA ARG A 435 -2.39 0.88 -18.79
C ARG A 435 -3.04 1.87 -17.83
N LEU A 436 -2.34 2.23 -16.74
CA LEU A 436 -2.84 3.21 -15.76
C LEU A 436 -2.99 4.60 -16.36
N ALA A 437 -2.04 5.04 -17.20
CA ALA A 437 -2.11 6.32 -17.89
C ALA A 437 -3.29 6.35 -18.88
N ALA A 438 -3.51 5.28 -19.64
CA ALA A 438 -4.64 5.15 -20.56
C ALA A 438 -5.98 5.13 -19.78
N TRP A 439 -6.05 4.34 -18.69
CA TRP A 439 -7.24 4.29 -17.84
C TRP A 439 -7.56 5.66 -17.22
N ARG A 440 -6.56 6.34 -16.63
CA ARG A 440 -6.75 7.68 -16.04
C ARG A 440 -7.19 8.71 -17.08
N ASN A 441 -6.61 8.64 -18.27
CA ASN A 441 -6.92 9.57 -19.36
C ASN A 441 -8.32 9.35 -19.94
N ALA A 442 -8.85 8.12 -19.87
CA ALA A 442 -10.22 7.81 -20.26
C ALA A 442 -11.26 8.43 -19.29
N GLN A 443 -10.90 8.65 -18.02
CA GLN A 443 -11.77 9.35 -17.06
C GLN A 443 -11.84 10.87 -17.34
N SER A 444 -10.69 11.45 -17.69
CA SER A 444 -10.55 12.86 -18.03
C SER A 444 -9.24 13.04 -18.79
N PRO A 445 -9.28 13.48 -20.06
CA PRO A 445 -8.09 13.57 -20.91
C PRO A 445 -7.18 14.72 -20.47
N VAL A 446 -6.16 14.38 -19.71
CA VAL A 446 -5.15 15.30 -19.15
C VAL A 446 -3.70 14.93 -19.51
N ILE A 447 -3.49 13.76 -20.12
CA ILE A 447 -2.19 13.33 -20.67
C ILE A 447 -2.31 13.44 -22.20
N PRO A 448 -1.38 14.13 -22.91
CA PRO A 448 -1.41 14.16 -24.38
C PRO A 448 -1.36 12.75 -24.97
N SER A 449 -2.22 12.42 -25.94
CA SER A 449 -2.30 11.06 -26.52
C SER A 449 -0.94 10.58 -27.02
N ARG A 450 -0.16 11.46 -27.65
CA ARG A 450 1.17 11.14 -28.15
C ARG A 450 2.18 10.75 -27.05
N VAL A 451 1.97 11.15 -25.78
CA VAL A 451 2.79 10.71 -24.63
C VAL A 451 2.55 9.24 -24.33
N ILE A 452 1.29 8.78 -24.51
CA ILE A 452 0.90 7.37 -24.32
C ILE A 452 1.37 6.51 -25.51
N GLU A 453 1.38 7.07 -26.72
CA GLU A 453 1.63 6.32 -27.96
C GLU A 453 3.10 6.22 -28.33
N ARG A 454 3.93 7.21 -27.93
CA ARG A 454 5.34 7.23 -28.32
C ARG A 454 6.22 6.25 -27.54
N SER A 455 7.27 5.78 -28.19
CA SER A 455 8.30 4.96 -27.54
C SER A 455 8.99 5.73 -26.41
N PRO A 456 9.29 5.11 -25.27
CA PRO A 456 9.95 5.76 -24.15
C PRO A 456 11.40 6.12 -24.46
N SER A 457 11.85 7.26 -23.92
CA SER A 457 13.21 7.76 -24.05
C SER A 457 13.57 8.64 -22.85
N ALA A 458 14.81 8.54 -22.37
CA ALA A 458 15.36 9.40 -21.33
C ALA A 458 15.77 10.79 -21.84
N GLU A 459 15.89 11.00 -23.15
CA GLU A 459 16.34 12.26 -23.81
C GLU A 459 17.62 12.87 -23.23
N LEU A 460 18.61 12.02 -22.89
CA LEU A 460 19.91 12.43 -22.35
C LEU A 460 21.01 12.53 -23.44
N ARG A 461 20.72 12.02 -24.63
CA ARG A 461 21.53 12.13 -25.85
C ARG A 461 20.63 12.19 -27.10
N HIS A 462 21.22 12.51 -28.25
CA HIS A 462 20.48 12.56 -29.52
C HIS A 462 19.85 11.20 -29.87
N ASP A 463 18.59 11.23 -30.31
CA ASP A 463 17.82 10.06 -30.81
C ASP A 463 17.79 8.85 -29.88
N GLN A 464 17.98 9.08 -28.59
CA GLN A 464 17.98 8.01 -27.57
C GLN A 464 16.63 7.30 -27.48
N LYS A 465 16.68 5.96 -27.37
CA LYS A 465 15.54 5.10 -27.03
C LYS A 465 15.93 4.13 -25.92
N ASP A 466 15.01 3.77 -25.06
CA ASP A 466 15.26 2.77 -24.01
C ASP A 466 15.65 1.43 -24.61
N THR A 467 15.14 1.10 -25.80
CA THR A 467 15.50 -0.11 -26.58
C THR A 467 16.94 -0.17 -27.06
N ASP A 468 17.71 0.93 -26.98
CA ASP A 468 19.15 0.90 -27.27
C ASP A 468 19.92 0.08 -26.22
N SER A 469 19.39 -0.02 -24.99
CA SER A 469 20.05 -0.67 -23.86
C SER A 469 19.24 -1.86 -23.31
N LEU A 470 17.93 -1.82 -23.43
CA LEU A 470 16.98 -2.79 -22.87
C LEU A 470 16.22 -3.51 -24.00
N PRO A 471 15.75 -4.74 -23.79
CA PRO A 471 14.75 -5.32 -24.69
C PRO A 471 13.42 -4.55 -24.58
N PRO A 472 12.53 -4.68 -25.59
CA PRO A 472 11.18 -4.13 -25.48
C PRO A 472 10.49 -4.52 -24.17
N TYR A 473 9.68 -3.64 -23.61
CA TYR A 473 9.04 -3.87 -22.30
C TYR A 473 8.06 -5.04 -22.33
N GLU A 474 7.49 -5.38 -23.48
CA GLU A 474 6.66 -6.58 -23.69
C GLU A 474 7.45 -7.90 -23.48
N ILE A 475 8.79 -7.83 -23.55
CA ILE A 475 9.70 -8.94 -23.26
C ILE A 475 10.26 -8.78 -21.84
N LEU A 476 10.66 -7.56 -21.47
CA LEU A 476 11.32 -7.28 -20.21
C LEU A 476 10.41 -7.55 -19.01
N ASP A 477 9.21 -6.97 -19.00
CA ASP A 477 8.31 -7.02 -17.85
C ASP A 477 7.85 -8.44 -17.48
N PRO A 478 7.44 -9.33 -18.42
CA PRO A 478 7.12 -10.71 -18.08
C PRO A 478 8.32 -11.52 -17.53
N ILE A 479 9.54 -11.25 -18.00
CA ILE A 479 10.76 -11.88 -17.45
C ILE A 479 11.01 -11.41 -16.02
N LEU A 480 10.85 -10.11 -15.77
CA LEU A 480 11.00 -9.54 -14.43
C LEU A 480 9.94 -10.07 -13.47
N GLU A 481 8.68 -10.14 -13.87
CA GLU A 481 7.59 -10.70 -13.09
C GLU A 481 7.88 -12.17 -12.70
N ALA A 482 8.22 -13.00 -13.67
CA ALA A 482 8.57 -14.40 -13.45
C ALA A 482 9.74 -14.58 -12.47
N PHE A 483 10.76 -13.72 -12.55
CA PHE A 483 11.90 -13.80 -11.64
C PHE A 483 11.63 -13.22 -10.26
N ILE A 484 10.97 -12.04 -10.19
CA ILE A 484 10.79 -11.29 -8.94
C ILE A 484 9.63 -11.85 -8.12
N GLU A 485 8.50 -12.14 -8.77
CA GLU A 485 7.27 -12.50 -8.06
C GLU A 485 7.07 -14.01 -7.94
N GLU A 486 7.56 -14.79 -8.92
CA GLU A 486 7.42 -16.25 -8.95
C GLU A 486 8.71 -17.01 -8.57
N ASP A 487 9.84 -16.32 -8.34
CA ASP A 487 11.15 -16.89 -8.00
C ASP A 487 11.70 -17.92 -9.04
N LEU A 488 11.34 -17.76 -10.33
CA LEU A 488 11.74 -18.71 -11.37
C LEU A 488 13.21 -18.54 -11.79
N SER A 489 13.84 -19.66 -12.10
CA SER A 489 15.20 -19.73 -12.66
C SER A 489 15.24 -19.31 -14.14
N VAL A 490 16.46 -19.04 -14.67
CA VAL A 490 16.67 -18.77 -16.10
C VAL A 490 16.05 -19.83 -16.99
N ASP A 491 16.24 -21.11 -16.65
CA ASP A 491 15.74 -22.22 -17.48
C ASP A 491 14.20 -22.33 -17.44
N GLN A 492 13.59 -22.09 -16.31
CA GLN A 492 12.13 -22.06 -16.16
C GLN A 492 11.49 -20.90 -16.93
N ILE A 493 12.13 -19.71 -16.89
CA ILE A 493 11.66 -18.54 -17.64
C ILE A 493 11.84 -18.78 -19.16
N ALA A 494 12.99 -19.31 -19.57
CA ALA A 494 13.25 -19.65 -20.97
C ALA A 494 12.24 -20.68 -21.50
N ALA A 495 11.82 -21.65 -20.69
CA ALA A 495 10.80 -22.63 -21.04
C ALA A 495 9.42 -22.01 -21.34
N ARG A 496 9.18 -20.74 -20.93
CA ARG A 496 7.98 -19.97 -21.29
C ARG A 496 8.07 -19.32 -22.69
N GLY A 497 9.14 -19.55 -23.43
CA GLY A 497 9.35 -19.06 -24.80
C GLY A 497 10.26 -17.86 -24.94
N PHE A 498 10.95 -17.45 -23.86
CA PHE A 498 11.93 -16.37 -23.91
C PHE A 498 13.33 -16.88 -24.28
N ASP A 499 14.10 -16.04 -25.01
CA ASP A 499 15.50 -16.38 -25.32
C ASP A 499 16.33 -16.49 -24.04
N ARG A 500 16.94 -17.67 -23.81
CA ARG A 500 17.71 -17.97 -22.59
C ARG A 500 18.83 -16.97 -22.30
N LYS A 501 19.51 -16.48 -23.35
CA LYS A 501 20.61 -15.52 -23.25
C LYS A 501 20.10 -14.15 -22.80
N THR A 502 18.97 -13.72 -23.34
CA THR A 502 18.27 -12.49 -22.95
C THR A 502 17.82 -12.56 -21.50
N VAL A 503 17.18 -13.67 -21.07
CA VAL A 503 16.79 -13.91 -19.68
C VAL A 503 17.99 -13.79 -18.75
N GLY A 504 19.09 -14.52 -19.03
CA GLY A 504 20.32 -14.49 -18.22
C GLY A 504 20.87 -13.07 -18.06
N ARG A 505 20.94 -12.29 -19.17
CA ARG A 505 21.39 -10.90 -19.14
C ARG A 505 20.50 -10.02 -18.24
N ILE A 506 19.18 -10.15 -18.34
CA ILE A 506 18.25 -9.36 -17.52
C ILE A 506 18.41 -9.70 -16.03
N LEU A 507 18.48 -10.97 -15.68
CA LEU A 507 18.64 -11.39 -14.29
C LEU A 507 19.98 -10.93 -13.69
N ASP A 508 21.04 -10.89 -14.49
CA ASP A 508 22.34 -10.33 -14.09
C ASP A 508 22.24 -8.81 -13.83
N LEU A 509 21.47 -8.08 -14.64
CA LEU A 509 21.21 -6.66 -14.40
C LEU A 509 20.45 -6.46 -13.08
N VAL A 510 19.40 -7.27 -12.83
CA VAL A 510 18.65 -7.20 -11.57
C VAL A 510 19.57 -7.40 -10.36
N LYS A 511 20.39 -8.44 -10.36
CA LYS A 511 21.33 -8.72 -9.25
C LYS A 511 22.37 -7.62 -9.07
N ARG A 512 22.98 -7.18 -10.14
CA ARG A 512 24.05 -6.16 -10.12
C ARG A 512 23.58 -4.81 -9.58
N ASN A 513 22.29 -4.47 -9.78
CA ASN A 513 21.73 -3.18 -9.41
C ASN A 513 21.02 -3.16 -8.05
N GLU A 514 21.19 -4.19 -7.21
CA GLU A 514 20.63 -4.20 -5.86
C GLU A 514 21.10 -2.99 -5.03
N TYR A 515 22.35 -2.58 -5.16
CA TYR A 515 22.89 -1.43 -4.44
C TYR A 515 22.19 -0.10 -4.78
N LYS A 516 21.67 0.06 -6.00
CA LYS A 516 20.87 1.22 -6.40
C LYS A 516 19.50 1.17 -5.70
N ARG A 517 18.83 0.02 -5.76
CA ARG A 517 17.50 -0.16 -5.14
C ARG A 517 17.51 0.11 -3.64
N ARG A 518 18.60 -0.23 -2.93
CA ARG A 518 18.76 0.07 -1.49
C ARG A 518 18.85 1.55 -1.15
N GLN A 519 19.06 2.40 -2.14
CA GLN A 519 19.13 3.85 -1.99
C GLN A 519 17.92 4.56 -2.62
N ALA A 520 16.96 3.80 -3.15
CA ALA A 520 15.72 4.35 -3.69
C ALA A 520 14.76 4.75 -2.56
N PRO A 521 13.97 5.82 -2.75
CA PRO A 521 12.94 6.20 -1.79
C PRO A 521 11.87 5.10 -1.66
N PRO A 522 11.13 5.08 -0.53
CA PRO A 522 9.95 4.23 -0.41
C PRO A 522 8.91 4.59 -1.46
N GLY A 523 8.01 3.67 -1.78
CA GLY A 523 6.95 3.87 -2.76
C GLY A 523 5.80 2.91 -2.54
N VAL A 524 4.67 3.16 -3.19
CA VAL A 524 3.45 2.36 -2.99
C VAL A 524 3.64 0.93 -3.48
N ARG A 525 3.42 -0.02 -2.58
CA ARG A 525 3.39 -1.45 -2.90
C ARG A 525 2.04 -1.82 -3.50
N VAL A 526 2.04 -2.39 -4.71
CA VAL A 526 0.83 -2.84 -5.41
C VAL A 526 0.93 -4.27 -5.91
N SER A 527 2.13 -4.78 -6.13
CA SER A 527 2.38 -6.13 -6.64
C SER A 527 2.55 -7.16 -5.52
N GLY A 528 2.62 -8.43 -5.88
CA GLY A 528 2.87 -9.53 -4.96
C GLY A 528 4.24 -9.46 -4.28
N ARG A 529 5.22 -8.78 -4.92
CA ARG A 529 6.58 -8.61 -4.39
C ARG A 529 7.21 -7.31 -4.87
N ALA A 530 7.21 -6.31 -4.00
CA ALA A 530 7.79 -4.99 -4.26
C ALA A 530 9.28 -4.93 -3.88
N PHE A 531 10.04 -4.04 -4.52
CA PHE A 531 11.40 -3.69 -4.07
C PHE A 531 11.34 -2.85 -2.79
N GLY A 532 11.82 -3.43 -1.68
CA GLY A 532 11.76 -2.90 -0.35
C GLY A 532 11.69 -4.03 0.67
N ARG A 533 10.66 -4.06 1.49
CA ARG A 533 10.50 -5.06 2.55
C ARG A 533 10.25 -6.49 2.02
N ASP A 534 9.61 -6.63 0.87
CA ASP A 534 9.36 -7.93 0.22
C ASP A 534 10.60 -8.53 -0.42
N TRP A 535 11.60 -7.68 -0.78
CA TRP A 535 12.77 -8.06 -1.52
C TRP A 535 14.03 -7.95 -0.66
N ARG A 536 14.48 -9.07 -0.10
CA ARG A 536 15.60 -9.12 0.86
C ARG A 536 16.87 -9.76 0.26
N TYR A 537 17.17 -9.47 -1.01
CA TYR A 537 18.39 -9.97 -1.65
C TYR A 537 19.64 -9.32 -1.05
N PRO A 538 20.74 -10.07 -0.89
CA PRO A 538 22.00 -9.49 -0.43
C PRO A 538 22.62 -8.59 -1.53
N ILE A 539 23.16 -7.43 -1.11
CA ILE A 539 23.79 -6.47 -2.05
C ILE A 539 25.07 -7.08 -2.65
N THR A 540 25.95 -7.63 -1.79
CA THR A 540 27.18 -8.29 -2.20
C THR A 540 26.92 -9.79 -2.34
N SER A 541 26.61 -10.23 -3.55
CA SER A 541 26.25 -11.63 -3.80
C SER A 541 27.03 -12.20 -4.98
N GLY A 542 27.60 -13.38 -4.78
CA GLY A 542 28.21 -14.20 -5.85
C GLY A 542 27.21 -15.16 -6.51
N TYR A 543 25.93 -15.12 -6.13
CA TYR A 543 24.91 -15.99 -6.70
C TYR A 543 24.73 -15.75 -8.20
N LYS A 544 24.78 -16.82 -8.99
CA LYS A 544 24.50 -16.81 -10.43
C LYS A 544 23.16 -17.52 -10.65
N ALA A 545 22.24 -16.88 -11.33
CA ALA A 545 20.90 -17.44 -11.57
C ALA A 545 20.88 -18.54 -12.67
N HIS A 546 22.01 -18.80 -13.32
CA HIS A 546 22.21 -19.79 -14.42
C HIS A 546 23.25 -20.82 -14.06
#